data_7027b63c678d9b98f60eeb9f578710bd
#
_entry.id   7027b63c678d9b98f60eeb9f578710bd
#
_cell.length_a   1.000
_cell.length_b   1.000
_cell.length_c   1.000
_cell.angle_alpha   90.00
_cell.angle_beta   90.00
_cell.angle_gamma   90.00
#
_symmetry.space_group_name_H-M   'P 1'
#
loop_
_entity.id
_entity.type
_entity.pdbx_description
1 polymer ?
#
loop_
_entity_poly.entity_id
_entity_poly.type
_entity_poly.pdbx_seq_one_letter_code
_entity_poly.pdbx_strand_id
1 'polypeptide(L)'
;MSEHGMISRELCKPDSAFAELEKAKSAWRKEVLKLGFGGNVPFAHYVNGWAVYQTLACRLMGRCSVYQSGGAIGFRDQLQDAVNLLLISPTPARRQILDCCAHQYLEGDVMHWWHAMPDGDRGVRTRCSDDMLWLVWALCEYVEKTGDTDICSEAVYYVNSSPLEGSETDRYEMPQRSSVSTSVLDHAKAAVDCCANRGVGMHGLLLFGSGDWNDGMNNIDGEGVWLSWFFAHTVRRFADLLVMLCKQGSDHYRALAASCGTAADRAWDGSWYLRGYWSDGEPIGSKNDG
;
A
#
# COMPACT_ATOMS: atom_id res chain seq x y z
N MET A 1 36.45 -19.04 2.79
CA MET A 1 35.13 -19.68 2.68
C MET A 1 34.12 -18.58 2.95
N SER A 2 33.13 -18.38 2.07
CA SER A 2 32.09 -17.38 2.30
C SER A 2 31.20 -17.77 3.50
N GLU A 3 30.65 -16.82 4.18
CA GLU A 3 29.72 -17.01 5.30
C GLU A 3 28.57 -17.97 4.95
N HIS A 4 28.07 -17.90 3.71
CA HIS A 4 27.07 -18.81 3.14
C HIS A 4 27.53 -20.27 3.08
N GLY A 5 28.81 -20.53 2.81
CA GLY A 5 29.35 -21.90 2.79
C GLY A 5 29.45 -22.53 4.16
N MET A 6 29.63 -21.73 5.23
CA MET A 6 29.62 -22.21 6.61
C MET A 6 28.22 -22.55 7.10
N ILE A 7 27.23 -21.70 6.81
CA ILE A 7 25.83 -21.93 7.16
C ILE A 7 25.32 -23.22 6.52
N SER A 8 25.61 -23.43 5.23
CA SER A 8 25.20 -24.63 4.51
C SER A 8 25.74 -25.93 5.11
N ARG A 9 27.01 -25.94 5.53
CA ARG A 9 27.62 -27.10 6.17
C ARG A 9 27.06 -27.41 7.55
N GLU A 10 26.73 -26.39 8.32
CA GLU A 10 26.12 -26.55 9.64
C GLU A 10 24.71 -27.14 9.51
N LEU A 11 23.91 -26.67 8.58
CA LEU A 11 22.55 -27.18 8.31
C LEU A 11 22.53 -28.62 7.79
N CYS A 12 23.63 -29.12 7.20
CA CYS A 12 23.75 -30.50 6.77
C CYS A 12 23.95 -31.51 7.92
N LYS A 13 24.18 -31.05 9.14
CA LYS A 13 24.25 -31.94 10.30
C LYS A 13 22.81 -32.30 10.76
N PRO A 14 22.51 -33.60 11.00
CA PRO A 14 21.14 -34.00 11.38
C PRO A 14 20.60 -33.26 12.61
N ASP A 15 21.41 -33.12 13.65
CA ASP A 15 21.00 -32.44 14.88
C ASP A 15 20.69 -30.95 14.66
N SER A 16 21.45 -30.27 13.80
CA SER A 16 21.20 -28.89 13.40
C SER A 16 19.92 -28.74 12.59
N ALA A 17 19.65 -29.69 11.68
CA ALA A 17 18.42 -29.70 10.90
C ALA A 17 17.18 -29.87 11.80
N PHE A 18 17.21 -30.78 12.77
CA PHE A 18 16.13 -30.93 13.73
C PHE A 18 15.96 -29.69 14.62
N ALA A 19 17.05 -29.07 15.07
CA ALA A 19 17.00 -27.85 15.86
C ALA A 19 16.37 -26.69 15.07
N GLU A 20 16.71 -26.52 13.79
CA GLU A 20 16.12 -25.52 12.93
C GLU A 20 14.62 -25.79 12.64
N LEU A 21 14.25 -27.07 12.48
CA LEU A 21 12.83 -27.45 12.34
C LEU A 21 12.03 -27.07 13.59
N GLU A 22 12.54 -27.33 14.79
CA GLU A 22 11.84 -26.95 16.03
C GLU A 22 11.81 -25.42 16.24
N LYS A 23 12.83 -24.68 15.83
CA LYS A 23 12.80 -23.21 15.79
C LYS A 23 11.70 -22.71 14.85
N ALA A 24 11.62 -23.25 13.63
CA ALA A 24 10.60 -22.89 12.67
C ALA A 24 9.18 -23.19 13.21
N LYS A 25 8.97 -24.36 13.79
CA LYS A 25 7.69 -24.72 14.44
C LYS A 25 7.35 -23.78 15.60
N SER A 26 8.35 -23.43 16.43
CA SER A 26 8.15 -22.52 17.56
C SER A 26 7.81 -21.11 17.10
N ALA A 27 8.53 -20.61 16.09
CA ALA A 27 8.23 -19.30 15.49
C ALA A 27 6.80 -19.28 14.92
N TRP A 28 6.44 -20.31 14.14
CA TRP A 28 5.10 -20.42 13.57
C TRP A 28 3.99 -20.44 14.62
N ARG A 29 4.18 -21.16 15.74
CA ARG A 29 3.20 -21.19 16.84
C ARG A 29 2.96 -19.83 17.50
N LYS A 30 3.92 -18.91 17.41
CA LYS A 30 3.79 -17.54 17.92
C LYS A 30 2.98 -16.66 16.97
N GLU A 31 3.07 -16.93 15.68
CA GLU A 31 2.38 -16.16 14.62
C GLU A 31 0.92 -16.61 14.38
N VAL A 32 0.45 -17.68 15.04
CA VAL A 32 -0.92 -18.18 14.87
C VAL A 32 -1.88 -17.36 15.71
N LEU A 33 -2.96 -16.86 15.08
CA LEU A 33 -4.07 -16.25 15.78
C LEU A 33 -4.79 -17.27 16.66
N LYS A 34 -5.39 -16.80 17.75
CA LYS A 34 -6.13 -17.65 18.70
C LYS A 34 -7.58 -17.18 18.84
N LEU A 35 -8.25 -16.99 17.70
CA LEU A 35 -9.65 -16.61 17.66
C LEU A 35 -10.54 -17.87 17.81
N GLY A 36 -11.57 -17.77 18.63
CA GLY A 36 -12.59 -18.81 18.79
C GLY A 36 -13.77 -18.60 17.84
N PHE A 37 -14.26 -19.67 17.23
CA PHE A 37 -15.35 -19.62 16.23
C PHE A 37 -16.52 -20.53 16.61
N GLY A 38 -16.95 -20.52 17.87
CA GLY A 38 -18.18 -21.19 18.29
C GLY A 38 -18.26 -22.68 17.91
N GLY A 39 -17.15 -23.42 17.98
CA GLY A 39 -17.08 -24.84 17.62
C GLY A 39 -16.82 -25.14 16.14
N ASN A 40 -16.75 -24.14 15.26
CA ASN A 40 -16.34 -24.34 13.86
C ASN A 40 -14.83 -24.52 13.74
N VAL A 41 -14.36 -25.73 14.02
CA VAL A 41 -12.92 -26.08 14.02
C VAL A 41 -12.26 -25.91 12.66
N PRO A 42 -12.84 -26.32 11.52
CA PRO A 42 -12.23 -26.09 10.21
C PRO A 42 -12.00 -24.60 9.89
N PHE A 43 -12.97 -23.75 10.20
CA PHE A 43 -12.84 -22.31 9.99
C PHE A 43 -11.82 -21.67 10.93
N ALA A 44 -11.77 -22.13 12.19
CA ALA A 44 -10.72 -21.71 13.13
C ALA A 44 -9.31 -22.05 12.63
N HIS A 45 -9.10 -23.24 12.08
CA HIS A 45 -7.82 -23.65 11.49
C HIS A 45 -7.47 -22.82 10.27
N TYR A 46 -8.44 -22.51 9.41
CA TYR A 46 -8.22 -21.65 8.26
C TYR A 46 -7.76 -20.25 8.69
N VAL A 47 -8.53 -19.58 9.54
CA VAL A 47 -8.25 -18.19 9.93
C VAL A 47 -6.98 -18.10 10.78
N ASN A 48 -6.84 -18.98 11.78
CA ASN A 48 -5.72 -18.94 12.73
C ASN A 48 -4.40 -19.45 12.16
N GLY A 49 -4.44 -20.23 11.10
CA GLY A 49 -3.24 -20.84 10.52
C GLY A 49 -3.04 -20.51 9.04
N TRP A 50 -3.91 -21.02 8.18
CA TRP A 50 -3.72 -20.92 6.73
C TRP A 50 -3.74 -19.50 6.19
N ALA A 51 -4.64 -18.64 6.64
CA ALA A 51 -4.72 -17.24 6.20
C ALA A 51 -3.43 -16.50 6.57
N VAL A 52 -2.92 -16.71 7.79
CA VAL A 52 -1.66 -16.15 8.25
C VAL A 52 -0.48 -16.67 7.42
N TYR A 53 -0.43 -17.98 7.17
CA TYR A 53 0.60 -18.58 6.33
C TYR A 53 0.60 -18.00 4.93
N GLN A 54 -0.55 -17.89 4.30
CA GLN A 54 -0.65 -17.33 2.95
C GLN A 54 -0.17 -15.88 2.91
N THR A 55 -0.55 -15.05 3.89
CA THR A 55 -0.08 -13.67 3.95
C THR A 55 1.43 -13.60 4.13
N LEU A 56 1.99 -14.32 5.11
CA LEU A 56 3.44 -14.28 5.37
C LEU A 56 4.25 -14.93 4.24
N ALA A 57 3.95 -16.20 3.95
CA ALA A 57 4.78 -16.99 3.05
C ALA A 57 4.55 -16.68 1.58
N CYS A 58 3.29 -16.49 1.17
CA CYS A 58 2.95 -16.35 -0.25
C CYS A 58 2.90 -14.89 -0.70
N ARG A 59 2.54 -13.96 0.18
CA ARG A 59 2.41 -12.55 -0.20
C ARG A 59 3.62 -11.71 0.18
N LEU A 60 4.17 -11.86 1.37
CA LEU A 60 5.31 -11.05 1.81
C LEU A 60 6.68 -11.68 1.52
N MET A 61 6.83 -12.99 1.68
CA MET A 61 8.11 -13.68 1.49
C MET A 61 8.27 -14.31 0.11
N GLY A 62 7.20 -14.81 -0.49
CA GLY A 62 7.22 -15.52 -1.77
C GLY A 62 7.38 -14.57 -2.94
N ARG A 63 8.63 -14.40 -3.42
CA ARG A 63 8.96 -13.50 -4.53
C ARG A 63 9.26 -14.22 -5.84
N CYS A 64 9.52 -15.51 -5.78
CA CYS A 64 9.81 -16.35 -6.95
C CYS A 64 9.00 -17.64 -6.89
N SER A 65 7.94 -17.73 -7.66
CA SER A 65 7.13 -18.94 -7.76
C SER A 65 6.50 -19.05 -9.14
N VAL A 66 5.82 -20.18 -9.41
CA VAL A 66 5.04 -20.38 -10.64
C VAL A 66 3.98 -19.26 -10.81
N TYR A 67 3.44 -18.76 -9.71
CA TYR A 67 2.39 -17.73 -9.74
C TYR A 67 2.93 -16.29 -9.65
N GLN A 68 4.20 -16.11 -9.32
CA GLN A 68 4.85 -14.80 -9.21
C GLN A 68 6.31 -14.89 -9.68
N SER A 69 6.49 -15.30 -10.91
CA SER A 69 7.81 -15.53 -11.50
C SER A 69 8.68 -14.28 -11.62
N GLY A 70 8.06 -13.09 -11.70
CA GLY A 70 8.74 -11.82 -11.82
C GLY A 70 9.39 -11.33 -10.52
N GLY A 71 8.95 -11.79 -9.36
CA GLY A 71 9.49 -11.38 -8.06
C GLY A 71 9.25 -9.93 -7.70
N ALA A 72 8.33 -9.23 -8.38
CA ALA A 72 8.01 -7.83 -8.13
C ALA A 72 7.41 -7.61 -6.74
N ILE A 73 7.74 -6.48 -6.13
CA ILE A 73 7.17 -5.96 -4.90
C ILE A 73 6.19 -4.87 -5.28
N GLY A 74 4.89 -5.10 -5.10
CA GLY A 74 3.86 -4.09 -5.38
C GLY A 74 3.73 -3.10 -4.23
N PHE A 75 3.69 -1.81 -4.53
CA PHE A 75 3.58 -0.78 -3.49
C PHE A 75 2.29 -0.95 -2.66
N ARG A 76 1.14 -0.88 -3.30
CA ARG A 76 -0.17 -1.01 -2.65
C ARG A 76 -0.43 -2.43 -2.14
N ASP A 77 -0.09 -3.46 -2.93
CA ASP A 77 -0.34 -4.86 -2.58
C ASP A 77 0.34 -5.24 -1.27
N GLN A 78 1.62 -4.89 -1.14
CA GLN A 78 2.40 -5.24 0.04
C GLN A 78 1.97 -4.47 1.30
N LEU A 79 1.51 -3.23 1.15
CA LEU A 79 0.95 -2.46 2.27
C LEU A 79 -0.35 -3.10 2.77
N GLN A 80 -1.26 -3.48 1.86
CA GLN A 80 -2.50 -4.19 2.21
C GLN A 80 -2.20 -5.52 2.93
N ASP A 81 -1.28 -6.31 2.37
CA ASP A 81 -0.89 -7.59 2.96
C ASP A 81 -0.25 -7.43 4.35
N ALA A 82 0.64 -6.45 4.51
CA ALA A 82 1.36 -6.22 5.76
C ALA A 82 0.43 -5.72 6.88
N VAL A 83 -0.54 -4.86 6.57
CA VAL A 83 -1.53 -4.35 7.53
C VAL A 83 -2.41 -5.47 8.08
N ASN A 84 -2.73 -6.50 7.29
CA ASN A 84 -3.49 -7.66 7.76
C ASN A 84 -2.78 -8.45 8.87
N LEU A 85 -1.46 -8.30 8.99
CA LEU A 85 -0.66 -8.95 10.04
C LEU A 85 -0.63 -8.17 11.37
N LEU A 86 -1.18 -6.96 11.43
CA LEU A 86 -1.19 -6.15 12.67
C LEU A 86 -1.85 -6.85 13.86
N LEU A 87 -2.79 -7.77 13.60
CA LEU A 87 -3.43 -8.59 14.64
C LEU A 87 -2.48 -9.63 15.27
N ILE A 88 -1.35 -9.91 14.64
CA ILE A 88 -0.39 -10.94 15.05
C ILE A 88 0.94 -10.33 15.45
N SER A 89 1.50 -9.52 14.56
CA SER A 89 2.80 -8.88 14.70
C SER A 89 2.83 -7.56 13.94
N PRO A 90 3.11 -6.43 14.59
CA PRO A 90 3.21 -5.14 13.91
C PRO A 90 4.50 -4.98 13.09
N THR A 91 5.53 -5.80 13.33
CA THR A 91 6.86 -5.65 12.72
C THR A 91 6.85 -5.69 11.20
N PRO A 92 6.14 -6.63 10.52
CA PRO A 92 6.08 -6.62 9.06
C PRO A 92 5.45 -5.36 8.49
N ALA A 93 4.37 -4.85 9.10
CA ALA A 93 3.71 -3.63 8.66
C ALA A 93 4.60 -2.40 8.81
N ARG A 94 5.28 -2.28 9.97
CA ARG A 94 6.23 -1.19 10.21
C ARG A 94 7.34 -1.16 9.16
N ARG A 95 7.94 -2.33 8.91
CA ARG A 95 8.99 -2.46 7.90
C ARG A 95 8.50 -2.09 6.51
N GLN A 96 7.31 -2.56 6.12
CA GLN A 96 6.76 -2.29 4.81
C GLN A 96 6.42 -0.81 4.60
N ILE A 97 5.93 -0.12 5.64
CA ILE A 97 5.70 1.34 5.57
C ILE A 97 7.01 2.09 5.31
N LEU A 98 8.09 1.76 6.02
CA LEU A 98 9.40 2.38 5.82
C LEU A 98 9.98 2.07 4.45
N ASP A 99 9.82 0.83 3.98
CA ASP A 99 10.26 0.41 2.65
C ASP A 99 9.51 1.16 1.54
N CYS A 100 8.19 1.31 1.67
CA CYS A 100 7.39 2.10 0.75
C CYS A 100 7.75 3.59 0.76
N CYS A 101 8.06 4.19 1.91
CA CYS A 101 8.60 5.55 1.96
C CYS A 101 9.91 5.67 1.16
N ALA A 102 10.79 4.66 1.24
CA ALA A 102 12.04 4.62 0.48
C ALA A 102 11.85 4.45 -1.04
N HIS A 103 10.63 4.15 -1.50
CA HIS A 103 10.25 4.02 -2.91
C HIS A 103 9.27 5.13 -3.36
N GLN A 104 9.19 6.21 -2.60
CA GLN A 104 8.44 7.42 -2.96
C GLN A 104 9.36 8.44 -3.63
N TYR A 105 8.86 9.09 -4.69
CA TYR A 105 9.55 10.19 -5.37
C TYR A 105 9.35 11.51 -4.63
N LEU A 106 10.25 12.47 -4.90
CA LEU A 106 10.19 13.82 -4.30
C LEU A 106 8.87 14.55 -4.58
N GLU A 107 8.23 14.24 -5.70
CA GLU A 107 6.94 14.80 -6.11
C GLU A 107 5.75 14.19 -5.34
N GLY A 108 5.98 13.16 -4.53
CA GLY A 108 4.98 12.49 -3.70
C GLY A 108 4.32 11.27 -4.34
N ASP A 109 4.50 11.05 -5.66
CA ASP A 109 4.13 9.81 -6.32
C ASP A 109 5.12 8.68 -5.97
N VAL A 110 4.85 7.45 -6.40
CA VAL A 110 5.55 6.28 -5.91
C VAL A 110 5.91 5.31 -7.05
N MET A 111 6.85 4.42 -6.78
CA MET A 111 7.03 3.25 -7.65
C MET A 111 5.82 2.32 -7.48
N HIS A 112 5.09 2.08 -8.55
CA HIS A 112 3.92 1.20 -8.56
C HIS A 112 4.29 -0.24 -8.14
N TRP A 113 5.42 -0.73 -8.65
CA TRP A 113 6.08 -1.95 -8.20
C TRP A 113 7.57 -1.90 -8.54
N TRP A 114 8.38 -2.72 -7.87
CA TRP A 114 9.82 -2.80 -8.10
C TRP A 114 10.37 -4.21 -7.91
N HIS A 115 11.53 -4.46 -8.47
CA HIS A 115 12.38 -5.60 -8.21
C HIS A 115 13.56 -5.17 -7.35
N ALA A 116 13.76 -5.84 -6.22
CA ALA A 116 14.95 -5.65 -5.39
C ALA A 116 16.15 -6.31 -6.07
N MET A 117 17.09 -5.50 -6.55
CA MET A 117 18.28 -5.97 -7.28
C MET A 117 19.55 -5.58 -6.51
N PRO A 118 20.64 -6.37 -6.64
CA PRO A 118 21.88 -6.09 -5.91
C PRO A 118 22.54 -4.74 -6.26
N ASP A 119 22.29 -4.23 -7.47
CA ASP A 119 22.83 -2.98 -8.01
C ASP A 119 21.88 -1.78 -7.88
N GLY A 120 20.72 -1.97 -7.28
CA GLY A 120 19.69 -0.96 -7.07
C GLY A 120 18.32 -1.41 -7.54
N ASP A 121 17.29 -0.95 -6.86
CA ASP A 121 15.91 -1.34 -7.15
C ASP A 121 15.45 -0.77 -8.49
N ARG A 122 14.75 -1.60 -9.27
CA ARG A 122 14.21 -1.26 -10.58
C ARG A 122 12.72 -1.51 -10.59
N GLY A 123 11.96 -0.54 -11.04
CA GLY A 123 10.52 -0.66 -11.06
C GLY A 123 9.84 0.34 -11.96
N VAL A 124 8.55 0.43 -11.83
CA VAL A 124 7.71 1.26 -12.69
C VAL A 124 7.20 2.47 -11.93
N ARG A 125 7.48 3.66 -12.44
CA ARG A 125 6.81 4.90 -12.09
C ARG A 125 5.56 5.02 -12.94
N THR A 126 4.39 5.32 -12.35
CA THR A 126 3.11 5.44 -13.07
C THR A 126 2.36 6.70 -12.68
N ARG A 127 1.29 7.01 -13.43
CA ARG A 127 0.28 7.99 -13.03
C ARG A 127 -0.90 7.35 -12.31
N CYS A 128 -0.77 6.11 -11.81
CA CYS A 128 -1.81 5.44 -11.03
C CYS A 128 -2.20 6.31 -9.83
N SER A 129 -3.50 6.48 -9.61
CA SER A 129 -3.98 7.56 -8.74
C SER A 129 -4.12 7.16 -7.28
N ASP A 130 -4.22 5.87 -6.97
CA ASP A 130 -4.44 5.38 -5.60
C ASP A 130 -3.16 4.90 -4.89
N ASP A 131 -2.11 4.54 -5.62
CA ASP A 131 -0.90 3.90 -5.06
C ASP A 131 -0.38 4.61 -3.80
N MET A 132 -0.12 5.92 -3.91
CA MET A 132 0.44 6.70 -2.81
C MET A 132 -0.49 6.79 -1.59
N LEU A 133 -1.81 6.67 -1.79
CA LEU A 133 -2.77 6.73 -0.70
C LEU A 133 -2.71 5.51 0.22
N TRP A 134 -2.26 4.37 -0.31
CA TRP A 134 -2.09 3.16 0.49
C TRP A 134 -1.02 3.30 1.56
N LEU A 135 0.02 4.13 1.33
CA LEU A 135 1.00 4.48 2.36
C LEU A 135 0.33 5.23 3.53
N VAL A 136 -0.51 6.20 3.22
CA VAL A 136 -1.23 7.00 4.22
C VAL A 136 -2.21 6.13 5.01
N TRP A 137 -2.97 5.29 4.30
CA TRP A 137 -3.91 4.35 4.91
C TRP A 137 -3.19 3.37 5.84
N ALA A 138 -2.09 2.76 5.38
CA ALA A 138 -1.33 1.80 6.16
C ALA A 138 -0.69 2.44 7.40
N LEU A 139 -0.18 3.67 7.30
CA LEU A 139 0.35 4.42 8.44
C LEU A 139 -0.74 4.66 9.49
N CYS A 140 -1.94 5.10 9.07
CA CYS A 140 -3.07 5.32 9.98
C CYS A 140 -3.51 4.01 10.66
N GLU A 141 -3.64 2.91 9.89
CA GLU A 141 -3.96 1.58 10.44
C GLU A 141 -2.91 1.12 11.45
N TYR A 142 -1.62 1.28 11.10
CA TYR A 142 -0.52 0.90 11.98
C TYR A 142 -0.55 1.65 13.30
N VAL A 143 -0.60 2.98 13.26
CA VAL A 143 -0.57 3.81 14.48
C VAL A 143 -1.83 3.58 15.34
N GLU A 144 -3.00 3.47 14.72
CA GLU A 144 -4.25 3.21 15.44
C GLU A 144 -4.24 1.86 16.16
N LYS A 145 -3.69 0.81 15.54
CA LYS A 145 -3.68 -0.55 16.12
C LYS A 145 -2.56 -0.76 17.13
N THR A 146 -1.42 -0.09 16.98
CA THR A 146 -0.22 -0.33 17.79
C THR A 146 0.03 0.75 18.85
N GLY A 147 -0.44 1.98 18.62
CA GLY A 147 -0.06 3.15 19.41
C GLY A 147 1.37 3.63 19.16
N ASP A 148 2.13 3.00 18.25
CA ASP A 148 3.50 3.40 17.90
C ASP A 148 3.48 4.66 17.03
N THR A 149 3.54 5.82 17.68
CA THR A 149 3.65 7.15 17.04
C THR A 149 5.08 7.48 16.60
N ASP A 150 6.08 6.77 17.10
CA ASP A 150 7.49 7.06 16.84
C ASP A 150 7.83 6.85 15.36
N ILE A 151 7.16 5.91 14.70
CA ILE A 151 7.28 5.71 13.25
C ILE A 151 7.06 7.00 12.45
N CYS A 152 6.14 7.86 12.90
CA CYS A 152 5.83 9.12 12.21
C CYS A 152 7.02 10.09 12.14
N SER A 153 7.98 9.94 13.06
CA SER A 153 9.18 10.79 13.16
C SER A 153 10.41 10.17 12.48
N GLU A 154 10.34 8.91 12.02
CA GLU A 154 11.48 8.28 11.36
C GLU A 154 11.79 8.94 10.03
N ALA A 155 13.08 9.22 9.81
CA ALA A 155 13.56 9.85 8.60
C ALA A 155 13.86 8.78 7.53
N VAL A 156 13.23 8.93 6.36
CA VAL A 156 13.44 8.06 5.20
C VAL A 156 13.84 8.91 3.99
N TYR A 157 14.75 8.41 3.16
CA TYR A 157 15.14 9.07 1.92
C TYR A 157 14.17 8.76 0.80
N TYR A 158 13.88 9.76 -0.01
CA TYR A 158 13.14 9.61 -1.26
C TYR A 158 13.99 8.93 -2.35
N VAL A 159 13.34 8.46 -3.41
CA VAL A 159 13.99 8.19 -4.69
C VAL A 159 13.83 9.40 -5.62
N ASN A 160 14.73 9.51 -6.59
CA ASN A 160 14.78 10.63 -7.52
C ASN A 160 14.98 10.16 -8.96
N SER A 161 14.11 10.61 -9.85
CA SER A 161 14.24 10.56 -11.30
C SER A 161 13.42 11.70 -11.91
N SER A 162 13.52 11.93 -13.21
CA SER A 162 12.68 12.92 -13.89
C SER A 162 11.21 12.52 -13.78
N PRO A 163 10.29 13.46 -13.49
CA PRO A 163 8.85 13.21 -13.55
C PRO A 163 8.41 12.63 -14.90
N LEU A 164 7.26 11.96 -14.93
CA LEU A 164 6.63 11.52 -16.18
C LEU A 164 6.17 12.73 -16.98
N GLU A 165 6.55 12.81 -18.27
CA GLU A 165 6.28 13.98 -19.12
C GLU A 165 5.18 13.73 -20.14
N GLY A 166 4.45 14.77 -20.52
CA GLY A 166 3.45 14.75 -21.58
C GLY A 166 2.44 13.60 -21.44
N SER A 167 2.34 12.77 -22.47
CA SER A 167 1.45 11.60 -22.55
C SER A 167 2.05 10.32 -21.96
N GLU A 168 3.21 10.38 -21.32
CA GLU A 168 3.84 9.23 -20.68
C GLU A 168 2.98 8.76 -19.48
N THR A 169 2.46 7.55 -19.54
CA THR A 169 1.61 6.97 -18.50
C THR A 169 2.40 6.20 -17.47
N ASP A 170 3.52 5.62 -17.88
CA ASP A 170 4.42 4.81 -17.06
C ASP A 170 5.83 4.77 -17.64
N ARG A 171 6.79 4.43 -16.79
CA ARG A 171 8.19 4.23 -17.18
C ARG A 171 8.87 3.22 -16.26
N TYR A 172 9.49 2.19 -16.86
CA TYR A 172 10.36 1.27 -16.13
C TYR A 172 11.76 1.88 -16.01
N GLU A 173 12.22 2.03 -14.78
CA GLU A 173 13.48 2.75 -14.49
C GLU A 173 14.20 2.23 -13.24
N MET A 174 15.42 2.70 -13.05
CA MET A 174 16.20 2.53 -11.83
C MET A 174 16.45 3.92 -11.22
N PRO A 175 15.55 4.42 -10.37
CA PRO A 175 15.70 5.73 -9.76
C PRO A 175 16.88 5.73 -8.79
N GLN A 176 17.46 6.90 -8.58
CA GLN A 176 18.56 7.09 -7.65
C GLN A 176 18.01 7.43 -6.25
N ARG A 177 18.71 7.02 -5.21
CA ARG A 177 18.41 7.52 -3.87
C ARG A 177 18.66 9.02 -3.83
N SER A 178 17.67 9.78 -3.41
CA SER A 178 17.78 11.23 -3.22
C SER A 178 18.70 11.57 -2.04
N SER A 179 19.25 12.76 -2.02
CA SER A 179 19.91 13.34 -0.84
C SER A 179 18.92 13.90 0.19
N VAL A 180 17.64 13.99 -0.17
CA VAL A 180 16.55 14.49 0.68
C VAL A 180 15.96 13.35 1.47
N SER A 181 15.86 13.53 2.79
CA SER A 181 15.10 12.65 3.68
C SER A 181 14.15 13.49 4.52
N THR A 182 12.97 12.96 4.75
CA THR A 182 11.97 13.58 5.65
C THR A 182 11.35 12.54 6.56
N SER A 183 10.50 12.98 7.48
CA SER A 183 9.77 12.06 8.34
C SER A 183 8.74 11.25 7.56
N VAL A 184 8.41 10.04 8.04
CA VAL A 184 7.30 9.22 7.49
C VAL A 184 6.00 10.03 7.44
N LEU A 185 5.77 10.90 8.42
CA LEU A 185 4.61 11.78 8.40
C LEU A 185 4.65 12.76 7.21
N ASP A 186 5.82 13.28 6.85
CA ASP A 186 5.95 14.18 5.68
C ASP A 186 5.86 13.40 4.37
N HIS A 187 6.33 12.14 4.31
CA HIS A 187 6.04 11.23 3.21
C HIS A 187 4.53 11.04 3.01
N ALA A 188 3.77 10.83 4.10
CA ALA A 188 2.32 10.72 4.04
C ALA A 188 1.65 12.01 3.55
N LYS A 189 2.12 13.19 4.01
CA LYS A 189 1.63 14.48 3.48
C LYS A 189 1.90 14.61 1.99
N ALA A 190 3.13 14.35 1.54
CA ALA A 190 3.50 14.41 0.14
C ALA A 190 2.61 13.50 -0.72
N ALA A 191 2.25 12.30 -0.22
CA ALA A 191 1.34 11.37 -0.88
C ALA A 191 -0.07 11.94 -1.04
N VAL A 192 -0.65 12.52 0.03
CA VAL A 192 -1.98 13.15 -0.04
C VAL A 192 -1.97 14.34 -1.00
N ASP A 193 -0.97 15.22 -0.87
CA ASP A 193 -0.85 16.43 -1.68
C ASP A 193 -0.64 16.08 -3.15
N CYS A 194 0.17 15.07 -3.47
CA CYS A 194 0.35 14.56 -4.82
C CYS A 194 -0.97 14.08 -5.43
N CYS A 195 -1.75 13.28 -4.70
CA CYS A 195 -3.05 12.80 -5.17
C CYS A 195 -4.05 13.95 -5.39
N ALA A 196 -4.16 14.87 -4.43
CA ALA A 196 -5.05 16.03 -4.52
C ALA A 196 -4.69 16.98 -5.67
N ASN A 197 -3.40 17.20 -5.93
CA ASN A 197 -2.89 18.08 -6.98
C ASN A 197 -3.06 17.53 -8.39
N ARG A 198 -3.38 16.24 -8.55
CA ARG A 198 -3.78 15.68 -9.87
C ARG A 198 -5.10 16.26 -10.37
N GLY A 199 -5.90 16.83 -9.46
CA GLY A 199 -7.13 17.54 -9.78
C GLY A 199 -8.37 16.67 -9.72
N VAL A 200 -9.50 17.32 -10.07
CA VAL A 200 -10.83 16.71 -10.10
C VAL A 200 -11.47 16.95 -11.45
N GLY A 201 -12.39 16.06 -11.83
CA GLY A 201 -13.19 16.21 -13.05
C GLY A 201 -14.43 17.09 -12.87
N MET A 202 -15.34 17.03 -13.82
CA MET A 202 -16.55 17.87 -13.88
C MET A 202 -17.51 17.64 -12.70
N HIS A 203 -17.52 16.43 -12.13
CA HIS A 203 -18.38 16.07 -10.99
C HIS A 203 -17.69 16.30 -9.64
N GLY A 204 -16.44 16.81 -9.66
CA GLY A 204 -15.63 17.03 -8.44
C GLY A 204 -15.00 15.78 -7.88
N LEU A 205 -14.96 14.71 -8.64
CA LEU A 205 -14.29 13.46 -8.28
C LEU A 205 -12.83 13.49 -8.74
N LEU A 206 -11.97 12.75 -8.07
CA LEU A 206 -10.55 12.64 -8.42
C LEU A 206 -10.36 11.93 -9.76
N LEU A 207 -9.37 12.39 -10.52
CA LEU A 207 -9.02 11.83 -11.82
C LEU A 207 -8.34 10.47 -11.69
N PHE A 208 -8.65 9.52 -12.59
CA PHE A 208 -8.07 8.17 -12.60
C PHE A 208 -6.56 8.15 -12.85
N GLY A 209 -6.01 9.14 -13.60
CA GLY A 209 -4.64 9.06 -14.05
C GLY A 209 -4.44 7.89 -15.01
N SER A 210 -3.47 7.01 -14.75
CA SER A 210 -3.29 5.75 -15.50
C SER A 210 -3.96 4.55 -14.83
N GLY A 211 -4.98 4.76 -14.04
CA GLY A 211 -5.76 3.75 -13.34
C GLY A 211 -5.88 3.99 -11.85
N ASP A 212 -6.67 3.15 -11.20
CA ASP A 212 -6.76 3.07 -9.75
C ASP A 212 -6.55 1.61 -9.29
N TRP A 213 -7.11 1.21 -8.14
CA TRP A 213 -6.95 -0.15 -7.61
C TRP A 213 -7.39 -1.25 -8.60
N ASN A 214 -8.37 -0.96 -9.46
CA ASN A 214 -8.74 -1.88 -10.54
C ASN A 214 -7.88 -1.58 -11.77
N ASP A 215 -6.89 -2.41 -12.03
CA ASP A 215 -5.97 -2.31 -13.17
C ASP A 215 -6.69 -2.27 -14.54
N GLY A 216 -7.92 -2.79 -14.61
CA GLY A 216 -8.77 -2.70 -15.80
C GLY A 216 -9.23 -1.27 -16.16
N MET A 217 -9.04 -0.31 -15.26
CA MET A 217 -9.40 1.10 -15.45
C MET A 217 -8.25 1.94 -16.02
N ASN A 218 -7.20 1.32 -16.54
CA ASN A 218 -5.96 1.98 -16.97
C ASN A 218 -6.07 2.83 -18.24
N ASN A 219 -7.15 2.68 -19.00
CA ASN A 219 -7.38 3.41 -20.25
C ASN A 219 -8.56 4.39 -20.15
N ILE A 220 -9.01 4.70 -18.94
CA ILE A 220 -10.13 5.62 -18.72
C ILE A 220 -9.60 7.02 -18.46
N ASP A 221 -9.84 7.91 -19.43
CA ASP A 221 -9.68 9.34 -19.21
C ASP A 221 -10.97 9.85 -18.54
N GLY A 222 -10.90 10.10 -17.22
CA GLY A 222 -12.07 10.47 -16.45
C GLY A 222 -11.82 10.54 -14.95
N GLU A 223 -12.90 10.46 -14.19
CA GLU A 223 -12.91 10.63 -12.74
C GLU A 223 -13.58 9.45 -12.02
N GLY A 224 -13.06 9.10 -10.83
CA GLY A 224 -13.39 7.87 -10.12
C GLY A 224 -14.15 8.08 -8.82
N VAL A 225 -15.29 7.41 -8.67
CA VAL A 225 -16.10 7.42 -7.44
C VAL A 225 -15.38 6.67 -6.32
N TRP A 226 -14.93 5.43 -6.58
CA TRP A 226 -14.21 4.62 -5.60
C TRP A 226 -12.94 5.32 -5.12
N LEU A 227 -12.15 5.87 -6.03
CA LEU A 227 -10.94 6.61 -5.70
C LEU A 227 -11.24 7.79 -4.76
N SER A 228 -12.31 8.54 -5.05
CA SER A 228 -12.70 9.70 -4.26
C SER A 228 -13.19 9.30 -2.85
N TRP A 229 -13.87 8.17 -2.70
CA TRP A 229 -14.20 7.61 -1.39
C TRP A 229 -12.97 7.13 -0.63
N PHE A 230 -12.07 6.42 -1.31
CA PHE A 230 -10.82 5.96 -0.69
C PHE A 230 -9.97 7.13 -0.19
N PHE A 231 -9.86 8.18 -1.01
CA PHE A 231 -9.22 9.43 -0.61
C PHE A 231 -9.92 10.07 0.60
N ALA A 232 -11.24 10.26 0.53
CA ALA A 232 -12.00 10.88 1.62
C ALA A 232 -11.86 10.10 2.94
N HIS A 233 -11.94 8.77 2.89
CA HIS A 233 -11.74 7.92 4.06
C HIS A 233 -10.33 8.04 4.63
N THR A 234 -9.32 7.89 3.79
CA THR A 234 -7.92 7.86 4.17
C THR A 234 -7.44 9.22 4.70
N VAL A 235 -7.80 10.30 3.99
CA VAL A 235 -7.36 11.66 4.33
C VAL A 235 -8.05 12.18 5.60
N ARG A 236 -9.31 11.78 5.86
CA ARG A 236 -9.97 12.08 7.13
C ARG A 236 -9.21 11.45 8.30
N ARG A 237 -8.84 10.17 8.20
CA ARG A 237 -8.06 9.47 9.23
C ARG A 237 -6.66 10.08 9.40
N PHE A 238 -6.05 10.49 8.30
CA PHE A 238 -4.79 11.22 8.34
C PHE A 238 -4.91 12.55 9.08
N ALA A 239 -6.00 13.30 8.86
CA ALA A 239 -6.27 14.52 9.63
C ALA A 239 -6.44 14.25 11.13
N ASP A 240 -7.08 13.13 11.49
CA ASP A 240 -7.21 12.71 12.90
C ASP A 240 -5.86 12.31 13.50
N LEU A 241 -4.99 11.64 12.72
CA LEU A 241 -3.60 11.36 13.10
C LEU A 241 -2.81 12.65 13.37
N LEU A 242 -2.94 13.67 12.51
CA LEU A 242 -2.31 14.98 12.74
C LEU A 242 -2.77 15.63 14.05
N VAL A 243 -4.06 15.56 14.38
CA VAL A 243 -4.58 16.05 15.67
C VAL A 243 -3.96 15.28 16.83
N MET A 244 -3.94 13.96 16.76
CA MET A 244 -3.35 13.09 17.79
C MET A 244 -1.87 13.42 18.05
N LEU A 245 -1.13 13.74 16.98
CA LEU A 245 0.28 14.12 17.05
C LEU A 245 0.51 15.61 17.37
N CYS A 246 -0.54 16.38 17.65
CA CYS A 246 -0.49 17.85 17.85
C CYS A 246 0.20 18.58 16.67
N LYS A 247 -0.03 18.11 15.43
CA LYS A 247 0.50 18.72 14.20
C LYS A 247 -0.55 19.61 13.54
N GLN A 248 -0.07 20.61 12.80
CA GLN A 248 -0.94 21.51 12.04
C GLN A 248 -1.42 20.89 10.72
N GLY A 249 -2.46 21.47 10.13
CA GLY A 249 -2.98 21.12 8.80
C GLY A 249 -4.20 20.20 8.81
N SER A 250 -4.66 19.73 9.97
CA SER A 250 -5.81 18.82 10.07
C SER A 250 -7.09 19.37 9.41
N ASP A 251 -7.38 20.67 9.56
CA ASP A 251 -8.59 21.27 9.00
C ASP A 251 -8.54 21.33 7.46
N HIS A 252 -7.37 21.60 6.89
CA HIS A 252 -7.16 21.53 5.43
C HIS A 252 -7.48 20.13 4.88
N TYR A 253 -6.90 19.10 5.49
CA TYR A 253 -7.13 17.72 5.04
C TYR A 253 -8.57 17.26 5.29
N ARG A 254 -9.21 17.69 6.38
CA ARG A 254 -10.64 17.44 6.59
C ARG A 254 -11.51 18.08 5.51
N ALA A 255 -11.18 19.30 5.08
CA ALA A 255 -11.91 19.97 4.01
C ALA A 255 -11.76 19.24 2.67
N LEU A 256 -10.55 18.80 2.31
CA LEU A 256 -10.30 17.98 1.13
C LEU A 256 -11.11 16.67 1.17
N ALA A 257 -11.04 15.95 2.28
CA ALA A 257 -11.79 14.70 2.47
C ALA A 257 -13.30 14.91 2.35
N ALA A 258 -13.85 15.96 2.96
CA ALA A 258 -15.27 16.28 2.91
C ALA A 258 -15.72 16.63 1.48
N SER A 259 -14.93 17.39 0.74
CA SER A 259 -15.22 17.74 -0.67
C SER A 259 -15.33 16.50 -1.55
N CYS A 260 -14.31 15.63 -1.51
CA CYS A 260 -14.30 14.39 -2.29
C CYS A 260 -15.42 13.42 -1.89
N GLY A 261 -15.68 13.25 -0.59
CA GLY A 261 -16.75 12.40 -0.09
C GLY A 261 -18.13 12.89 -0.54
N THR A 262 -18.38 14.21 -0.45
CA THR A 262 -19.63 14.80 -0.91
C THR A 262 -19.83 14.65 -2.42
N ALA A 263 -18.77 14.77 -3.21
CA ALA A 263 -18.82 14.54 -4.65
C ALA A 263 -19.16 13.07 -4.96
N ALA A 264 -18.51 12.14 -4.29
CA ALA A 264 -18.73 10.70 -4.49
C ALA A 264 -20.15 10.25 -4.07
N ASP A 265 -20.71 10.81 -3.00
CA ASP A 265 -22.07 10.51 -2.55
C ASP A 265 -23.14 10.92 -3.57
N ARG A 266 -22.87 11.91 -4.44
CA ARG A 266 -23.77 12.33 -5.53
C ARG A 266 -23.81 11.37 -6.71
N ALA A 267 -22.88 10.42 -6.78
CA ALA A 267 -22.81 9.46 -7.88
C ALA A 267 -23.74 8.26 -7.71
N TRP A 268 -24.77 8.36 -6.87
CA TRP A 268 -25.85 7.37 -6.74
C TRP A 268 -26.83 7.46 -7.91
N ASP A 269 -26.98 6.37 -8.69
CA ASP A 269 -27.85 6.34 -9.88
C ASP A 269 -29.29 5.87 -9.60
N GLY A 270 -29.63 5.69 -8.33
CA GLY A 270 -30.94 5.21 -7.86
C GLY A 270 -30.98 3.71 -7.54
N SER A 271 -29.94 2.94 -7.91
CA SER A 271 -29.81 1.50 -7.64
C SER A 271 -28.49 1.14 -7.00
N TRP A 272 -27.40 1.72 -7.46
CA TRP A 272 -26.06 1.59 -6.91
C TRP A 272 -25.22 2.85 -7.20
N TYR A 273 -24.02 2.91 -6.71
CA TYR A 273 -23.09 3.99 -7.04
C TYR A 273 -22.40 3.71 -8.37
N LEU A 274 -22.28 4.72 -9.20
CA LEU A 274 -21.48 4.68 -10.42
C LEU A 274 -20.03 4.33 -10.10
N ARG A 275 -19.32 3.77 -11.08
CA ARG A 275 -17.87 3.54 -10.97
C ARG A 275 -17.08 4.83 -11.16
N GLY A 276 -17.58 5.72 -12.00
CA GLY A 276 -16.97 6.99 -12.33
C GLY A 276 -17.68 7.68 -13.49
N TYR A 277 -16.96 8.60 -14.12
CA TYR A 277 -17.41 9.29 -15.33
C TYR A 277 -16.23 9.42 -16.29
N TRP A 278 -16.53 9.35 -17.57
CA TRP A 278 -15.59 9.69 -18.63
C TRP A 278 -15.28 11.20 -18.61
N SER A 279 -14.23 11.63 -19.32
CA SER A 279 -13.85 13.06 -19.40
C SER A 279 -14.90 13.95 -20.05
N ASP A 280 -15.81 13.39 -20.85
CA ASP A 280 -16.97 14.08 -21.44
C ASP A 280 -18.20 14.12 -20.51
N GLY A 281 -18.11 13.49 -19.32
CA GLY A 281 -19.15 13.47 -18.31
C GLY A 281 -20.13 12.29 -18.42
N GLU A 282 -19.95 11.39 -19.38
CA GLU A 282 -20.78 10.19 -19.48
C GLU A 282 -20.49 9.24 -18.28
N PRO A 283 -21.54 8.63 -17.68
CA PRO A 283 -21.39 7.77 -16.54
C PRO A 283 -20.74 6.43 -16.90
N ILE A 284 -20.00 5.85 -15.96
CA ILE A 284 -19.40 4.51 -16.05
C ILE A 284 -20.06 3.62 -15.00
N GLY A 285 -20.55 2.45 -15.42
CA GLY A 285 -21.21 1.49 -14.53
C GLY A 285 -22.62 1.91 -14.13
N SER A 286 -23.31 2.63 -14.98
CA SER A 286 -24.71 2.96 -14.84
C SER A 286 -25.60 1.72 -15.04
N LYS A 287 -26.78 1.72 -14.43
CA LYS A 287 -27.82 0.70 -14.70
C LYS A 287 -28.30 0.69 -16.15
N ASN A 288 -27.97 1.71 -16.92
CA ASN A 288 -28.31 1.84 -18.33
C ASN A 288 -27.16 1.41 -19.26
N ASP A 289 -25.99 1.08 -18.70
CA ASP A 289 -24.88 0.53 -19.46
C ASP A 289 -25.18 -0.94 -19.78
N GLY A 290 -25.51 -1.21 -21.05
CA GLY A 290 -25.90 -2.52 -21.55
C GLY A 290 -24.75 -3.41 -21.95
#